data_7774faf296c80a4579d362d1ce4270a9
#
_entry.id   7774faf296c80a4579d362d1ce4270a9
#
_cell.length_a   1.000
_cell.length_b   1.000
_cell.length_c   1.000
_cell.angle_alpha   90.00
_cell.angle_beta   90.00
_cell.angle_gamma   90.00
#
_symmetry.space_group_name_H-M   'P 1'
#
loop_
_entity.id
_entity.type
_entity.pdbx_description
1 polymer ?
#
loop_
_entity_poly.entity_id
_entity_poly.type
_entity_poly.pdbx_seq_one_letter_code
_entity_poly.pdbx_strand_id
1 'polypeptide(L)'
;IKLIASDMDGTLLDAEGNVPPETFELISGLHRCGVHFVASSGRRFDTLSEQFAPVIELMDFVASNGAQVVVGGKLIDREVFSHAAVCRLYRAVTMFDVLHLALFDRTSSFLLDDEAVFEREIDKNLPNPVRAYEVPSPETCIIKASVYVSDGTVMDMSYALTRELGEDFVFAPSGRKWIDV
;
A
#
# COMPACT_ATOMS: atom_id res chain seq x y z
N ILE A 1 27.89 7.50 5.29
CA ILE A 1 26.51 7.04 5.03
C ILE A 1 26.57 6.06 3.88
N LYS A 2 25.93 4.91 3.99
CA LYS A 2 25.87 3.89 2.94
C LYS A 2 24.46 3.67 2.38
N LEU A 3 23.45 4.13 3.11
CA LEU A 3 22.04 4.00 2.74
C LEU A 3 21.28 5.23 3.22
N ILE A 4 20.36 5.71 2.38
CA ILE A 4 19.37 6.75 2.67
C ILE A 4 18.00 6.16 2.35
N ALA A 5 17.12 6.09 3.34
CA ALA A 5 15.72 5.74 3.13
C ALA A 5 14.87 7.00 3.28
N SER A 6 13.96 7.23 2.34
CA SER A 6 13.03 8.36 2.35
C SER A 6 11.61 7.88 2.22
N ASP A 7 10.72 8.47 3.03
CA ASP A 7 9.29 8.43 2.79
C ASP A 7 8.94 9.26 1.55
N MET A 8 7.79 9.00 0.97
CA MET A 8 7.31 9.62 -0.26
C MET A 8 6.41 10.81 0.00
N ASP A 9 5.26 10.58 0.62
CA ASP A 9 4.19 11.55 0.76
C ASP A 9 4.52 12.60 1.84
N GLY A 10 4.59 13.88 1.44
CA GLY A 10 4.98 14.96 2.35
C GLY A 10 6.48 15.03 2.67
N THR A 11 7.31 14.19 2.04
CA THR A 11 8.77 14.17 2.22
C THR A 11 9.50 14.31 0.89
N LEU A 12 9.36 13.36 -0.02
CA LEU A 12 10.08 13.34 -1.30
C LEU A 12 9.25 13.92 -2.45
N LEU A 13 7.93 13.78 -2.38
CA LEU A 13 7.02 14.25 -3.43
C LEU A 13 6.71 15.74 -3.29
N ASP A 14 6.46 16.38 -4.42
CA ASP A 14 5.92 17.74 -4.48
C ASP A 14 4.44 17.81 -4.03
N ALA A 15 3.86 19.01 -4.03
CA ALA A 15 2.46 19.22 -3.62
C ALA A 15 1.44 18.54 -4.57
N GLU A 16 1.84 18.26 -5.79
CA GLU A 16 1.06 17.57 -6.82
C GLU A 16 1.23 16.04 -6.77
N GLY A 17 2.12 15.52 -5.90
CA GLY A 17 2.37 14.10 -5.71
C GLY A 17 3.36 13.50 -6.72
N ASN A 18 4.12 14.33 -7.42
CA ASN A 18 5.16 13.90 -8.36
C ASN A 18 6.54 13.86 -7.72
N VAL A 19 7.43 13.05 -8.29
CA VAL A 19 8.85 13.07 -7.92
C VAL A 19 9.52 14.26 -8.63
N PRO A 20 10.11 15.23 -7.90
CA PRO A 20 10.81 16.35 -8.52
C PRO A 20 11.95 15.86 -9.43
N PRO A 21 12.13 16.43 -10.64
CA PRO A 21 13.16 15.98 -11.59
C PRO A 21 14.60 15.97 -11.02
N GLU A 22 14.93 16.92 -10.16
CA GLU A 22 16.23 16.99 -9.49
C GLU A 22 16.52 15.80 -8.58
N THR A 23 15.47 15.11 -8.10
CA THR A 23 15.59 13.89 -7.30
C THR A 23 16.25 12.77 -8.10
N PHE A 24 15.96 12.64 -9.39
CA PHE A 24 16.56 11.62 -10.26
C PHE A 24 18.08 11.84 -10.44
N GLU A 25 18.50 13.10 -10.55
CA GLU A 25 19.93 13.46 -10.63
C GLU A 25 20.63 13.15 -9.29
N LEU A 26 19.98 13.46 -8.18
CA LEU A 26 20.50 13.17 -6.84
C LEU A 26 20.67 11.67 -6.61
N ILE A 27 19.66 10.84 -6.93
CA ILE A 27 19.75 9.37 -6.82
C ILE A 27 20.89 8.83 -7.68
N SER A 28 21.00 9.30 -8.92
CA SER A 28 22.12 8.92 -9.80
C SER A 28 23.48 9.30 -9.22
N GLY A 29 23.57 10.47 -8.56
CA GLY A 29 24.77 10.93 -7.85
C GLY A 29 25.12 10.04 -6.65
N LEU A 30 24.14 9.71 -5.83
CA LEU A 30 24.28 8.81 -4.67
C LEU A 30 24.77 7.43 -5.10
N HIS A 31 24.14 6.86 -6.14
CA HIS A 31 24.55 5.57 -6.68
C HIS A 31 26.02 5.55 -7.12
N ARG A 32 26.48 6.59 -7.84
CA ARG A 32 27.92 6.72 -8.22
C ARG A 32 28.86 6.80 -7.02
N CYS A 33 28.38 7.30 -5.88
CA CYS A 33 29.13 7.35 -4.62
C CYS A 33 29.03 6.05 -3.79
N GLY A 34 28.36 5.01 -4.29
CA GLY A 34 28.13 3.76 -3.57
C GLY A 34 27.16 3.89 -2.39
N VAL A 35 26.25 4.87 -2.45
CA VAL A 35 25.19 5.07 -1.47
C VAL A 35 23.87 4.56 -2.05
N HIS A 36 23.22 3.62 -1.35
CA HIS A 36 21.88 3.12 -1.69
C HIS A 36 20.83 4.16 -1.35
N PHE A 37 19.94 4.46 -2.28
CA PHE A 37 18.73 5.25 -2.03
C PHE A 37 17.53 4.31 -2.02
N VAL A 38 16.70 4.39 -0.99
CA VAL A 38 15.52 3.55 -0.79
C VAL A 38 14.28 4.43 -0.72
N ALA A 39 13.34 4.24 -1.64
CA ALA A 39 11.99 4.79 -1.48
C ALA A 39 11.17 3.85 -0.60
N SER A 40 10.65 4.37 0.53
CA SER A 40 9.82 3.63 1.48
C SER A 40 8.39 4.20 1.45
N SER A 41 7.41 3.36 1.12
CA SER A 41 6.03 3.85 0.94
C SER A 41 4.97 2.77 1.18
N GLY A 42 3.77 3.20 1.54
CA GLY A 42 2.56 2.37 1.49
C GLY A 42 2.06 2.06 0.07
N ARG A 43 2.62 2.73 -0.95
CA ARG A 43 2.28 2.50 -2.36
C ARG A 43 2.78 1.13 -2.81
N ARG A 44 2.11 0.56 -3.80
CA ARG A 44 2.55 -0.70 -4.43
C ARG A 44 3.82 -0.48 -5.25
N PHE A 45 4.59 -1.54 -5.41
CA PHE A 45 5.85 -1.48 -6.16
C PHE A 45 5.66 -1.08 -7.64
N ASP A 46 4.59 -1.52 -8.30
CA ASP A 46 4.29 -1.13 -9.69
C ASP A 46 4.13 0.40 -9.82
N THR A 47 3.36 1.03 -8.92
CA THR A 47 3.21 2.49 -8.86
C THR A 47 4.54 3.20 -8.62
N LEU A 48 5.35 2.71 -7.68
CA LEU A 48 6.67 3.28 -7.41
C LEU A 48 7.63 3.09 -8.61
N SER A 49 7.59 1.94 -9.26
CA SER A 49 8.43 1.66 -10.43
C SER A 49 8.14 2.58 -11.62
N GLU A 50 6.88 2.94 -11.82
CA GLU A 50 6.48 3.92 -12.83
C GLU A 50 6.99 5.34 -12.47
N GLN A 51 6.84 5.76 -11.23
CA GLN A 51 7.28 7.08 -10.76
C GLN A 51 8.80 7.26 -10.82
N PHE A 52 9.56 6.19 -10.57
CA PHE A 52 11.03 6.21 -10.60
C PHE A 52 11.63 5.56 -11.85
N ALA A 53 10.84 5.38 -12.93
CA ALA A 53 11.28 4.73 -14.17
C ALA A 53 12.67 5.23 -14.67
N PRO A 54 13.01 6.54 -14.61
CA PRO A 54 14.32 7.01 -15.07
C PRO A 54 15.52 6.47 -14.29
N VAL A 55 15.33 6.05 -13.04
CA VAL A 55 16.42 5.66 -12.11
C VAL A 55 16.15 4.35 -11.37
N ILE A 56 15.16 3.57 -11.82
CA ILE A 56 14.70 2.36 -11.13
C ILE A 56 15.80 1.34 -10.85
N GLU A 57 16.80 1.23 -11.73
CA GLU A 57 17.92 0.30 -11.58
C GLU A 57 19.02 0.82 -10.64
N LEU A 58 18.95 2.10 -10.24
CA LEU A 58 19.95 2.78 -9.42
C LEU A 58 19.54 2.91 -7.95
N MET A 59 18.37 2.40 -7.60
CA MET A 59 17.78 2.55 -6.27
C MET A 59 17.05 1.29 -5.82
N ASP A 60 16.62 1.30 -4.57
CA ASP A 60 15.92 0.21 -3.92
C ASP A 60 14.54 0.67 -3.41
N PHE A 61 13.66 -0.29 -3.07
CA PHE A 61 12.28 0.01 -2.66
C PHE A 61 11.86 -0.83 -1.46
N VAL A 62 11.17 -0.18 -0.53
CA VAL A 62 10.34 -0.81 0.50
C VAL A 62 8.90 -0.39 0.21
N ALA A 63 8.12 -1.26 -0.39
CA ALA A 63 6.79 -0.99 -0.91
C ALA A 63 5.69 -1.67 -0.07
N SER A 64 4.45 -1.23 -0.24
CA SER A 64 3.26 -1.81 0.43
C SER A 64 3.42 -1.89 1.96
N ASN A 65 3.85 -0.80 2.59
CA ASN A 65 4.12 -0.71 4.03
C ASN A 65 5.16 -1.75 4.54
N GLY A 66 6.12 -2.13 3.70
CA GLY A 66 7.16 -3.10 4.04
C GLY A 66 6.89 -4.52 3.56
N ALA A 67 5.70 -4.80 3.02
CA ALA A 67 5.36 -6.14 2.53
C ALA A 67 6.16 -6.58 1.28
N GLN A 68 6.87 -5.66 0.63
CA GLN A 68 7.75 -5.95 -0.50
C GLN A 68 9.06 -5.18 -0.38
N VAL A 69 10.18 -5.88 -0.51
CA VAL A 69 11.52 -5.28 -0.57
C VAL A 69 12.16 -5.63 -1.91
N VAL A 70 12.53 -4.60 -2.66
CA VAL A 70 13.16 -4.74 -3.98
C VAL A 70 14.53 -4.07 -3.94
N VAL A 71 15.58 -4.81 -4.30
CA VAL A 71 16.97 -4.33 -4.33
C VAL A 71 17.57 -4.59 -5.72
N GLY A 72 18.11 -3.55 -6.34
CA GLY A 72 18.69 -3.66 -7.68
C GLY A 72 17.71 -4.24 -8.71
N GLY A 73 16.42 -3.86 -8.63
CA GLY A 73 15.35 -4.35 -9.50
C GLY A 73 14.88 -5.78 -9.20
N LYS A 74 15.41 -6.44 -8.16
CA LYS A 74 15.01 -7.81 -7.78
C LYS A 74 14.21 -7.80 -6.49
N LEU A 75 13.06 -8.48 -6.51
CA LEU A 75 12.30 -8.76 -5.29
C LEU A 75 13.11 -9.72 -4.41
N ILE A 76 13.54 -9.24 -3.22
CA ILE A 76 14.34 -10.02 -2.28
C ILE A 76 13.54 -10.52 -1.09
N ASP A 77 12.43 -9.85 -0.78
CA ASP A 77 11.53 -10.24 0.30
C ASP A 77 10.09 -9.85 -0.01
N ARG A 78 9.14 -10.70 0.42
CA ARG A 78 7.72 -10.45 0.25
C ARG A 78 6.91 -11.17 1.31
N GLU A 79 6.15 -10.39 2.09
CA GLU A 79 5.12 -10.90 2.99
C GLU A 79 3.76 -10.94 2.29
N VAL A 80 2.99 -11.96 2.59
CA VAL A 80 1.64 -12.15 2.05
C VAL A 80 0.67 -12.55 3.16
N PHE A 81 -0.55 -12.06 3.06
CA PHE A 81 -1.62 -12.53 3.95
C PHE A 81 -1.98 -13.98 3.61
N SER A 82 -2.08 -14.83 4.62
CA SER A 82 -2.71 -16.14 4.43
C SER A 82 -4.19 -15.97 4.05
N HIS A 83 -4.73 -16.87 3.26
CA HIS A 83 -6.15 -16.83 2.90
C HIS A 83 -7.06 -16.85 4.13
N ALA A 84 -6.69 -17.59 5.17
CA ALA A 84 -7.41 -17.60 6.45
C ALA A 84 -7.41 -16.23 7.14
N ALA A 85 -6.27 -15.50 7.10
CA ALA A 85 -6.19 -14.15 7.63
C ALA A 85 -7.09 -13.20 6.84
N VAL A 86 -7.07 -13.25 5.50
CA VAL A 86 -7.95 -12.45 4.65
C VAL A 86 -9.43 -12.72 4.96
N CYS A 87 -9.82 -13.99 5.10
CA CYS A 87 -11.20 -14.35 5.47
C CYS A 87 -11.61 -13.82 6.86
N ARG A 88 -10.70 -13.83 7.82
CA ARG A 88 -10.96 -13.26 9.17
C ARG A 88 -11.13 -11.75 9.10
N LEU A 89 -10.25 -11.07 8.39
CA LEU A 89 -10.32 -9.63 8.17
C LEU A 89 -11.64 -9.24 7.49
N TYR A 90 -12.01 -9.93 6.42
CA TYR A 90 -13.26 -9.69 5.70
C TYR A 90 -14.48 -9.81 6.61
N ARG A 91 -14.56 -10.88 7.43
CA ARG A 91 -15.68 -11.07 8.37
C ARG A 91 -15.76 -9.94 9.39
N ALA A 92 -14.64 -9.48 9.93
CA ALA A 92 -14.63 -8.39 10.91
C ALA A 92 -15.04 -7.05 10.26
N VAL A 93 -14.58 -6.77 9.05
CA VAL A 93 -14.96 -5.56 8.30
C VAL A 93 -16.46 -5.54 8.00
N THR A 94 -17.04 -6.67 7.56
CA THR A 94 -18.48 -6.77 7.24
C THR A 94 -19.41 -6.68 8.45
N MET A 95 -18.88 -6.61 9.68
CA MET A 95 -19.70 -6.32 10.87
C MET A 95 -20.09 -4.83 10.99
N PHE A 96 -19.50 -3.96 10.17
CA PHE A 96 -19.69 -2.51 10.24
C PHE A 96 -20.07 -1.98 8.85
N ASP A 97 -21.26 -1.43 8.71
CA ASP A 97 -21.81 -0.91 7.44
C ASP A 97 -20.97 0.24 6.83
N VAL A 98 -20.14 0.91 7.65
CA VAL A 98 -19.29 2.02 7.22
C VAL A 98 -17.91 1.60 6.74
N LEU A 99 -17.57 0.30 6.82
CA LEU A 99 -16.27 -0.25 6.45
C LEU A 99 -16.33 -1.03 5.14
N HIS A 100 -15.37 -0.74 4.26
CA HIS A 100 -15.25 -1.39 2.95
C HIS A 100 -13.82 -1.89 2.75
N LEU A 101 -13.64 -3.15 2.37
CA LEU A 101 -12.34 -3.80 2.28
C LEU A 101 -11.78 -3.74 0.85
N ALA A 102 -10.56 -3.23 0.72
CA ALA A 102 -9.73 -3.33 -0.47
C ALA A 102 -8.55 -4.27 -0.21
N LEU A 103 -8.35 -5.23 -1.08
CA LEU A 103 -7.23 -6.17 -1.04
C LEU A 103 -6.36 -5.97 -2.29
N PHE A 104 -5.06 -6.12 -2.13
CA PHE A 104 -4.12 -5.85 -3.21
C PHE A 104 -3.19 -7.04 -3.42
N ASP A 105 -3.13 -7.53 -4.65
CA ASP A 105 -2.05 -8.36 -5.11
C ASP A 105 -1.00 -7.51 -5.86
N ARG A 106 -0.13 -8.14 -6.63
CA ARG A 106 0.94 -7.46 -7.37
C ARG A 106 0.42 -6.53 -8.47
N THR A 107 -0.75 -6.79 -9.04
CA THR A 107 -1.24 -6.13 -10.26
C THR A 107 -2.66 -5.60 -10.14
N SER A 108 -3.45 -6.12 -9.21
CA SER A 108 -4.88 -5.86 -9.10
C SER A 108 -5.27 -5.33 -7.72
N SER A 109 -6.35 -4.61 -7.69
CA SER A 109 -7.02 -4.14 -6.47
C SER A 109 -8.40 -4.77 -6.41
N PHE A 110 -8.64 -5.65 -5.44
CA PHE A 110 -9.92 -6.33 -5.25
C PHE A 110 -10.78 -5.52 -4.27
N LEU A 111 -11.95 -5.13 -4.73
CA LEU A 111 -12.92 -4.35 -3.97
C LEU A 111 -14.03 -5.28 -3.53
N LEU A 112 -14.12 -5.51 -2.22
CA LEU A 112 -15.11 -6.43 -1.66
C LEU A 112 -16.37 -5.69 -1.21
N ASP A 113 -16.84 -4.78 -2.04
CA ASP A 113 -18.09 -4.05 -1.85
C ASP A 113 -18.47 -3.34 -3.16
N ASP A 114 -19.76 -3.03 -3.34
CA ASP A 114 -20.27 -2.32 -4.52
C ASP A 114 -20.82 -0.91 -4.19
N GLU A 115 -20.52 -0.39 -2.99
CA GLU A 115 -20.96 0.95 -2.63
C GLU A 115 -20.33 2.03 -3.53
N ALA A 116 -21.18 2.85 -4.13
CA ALA A 116 -20.78 3.91 -5.06
C ALA A 116 -19.85 4.97 -4.41
N VAL A 117 -19.82 5.07 -3.08
CA VAL A 117 -18.91 5.96 -2.34
C VAL A 117 -17.51 5.39 -2.35
N PHE A 118 -17.36 4.10 -2.12
CA PHE A 118 -16.11 3.37 -2.17
C PHE A 118 -15.51 3.40 -3.57
N GLU A 119 -16.33 3.16 -4.61
CA GLU A 119 -15.90 3.23 -6.01
C GLU A 119 -15.31 4.58 -6.40
N ARG A 120 -15.97 5.68 -6.03
CA ARG A 120 -15.47 7.01 -6.36
C ARG A 120 -14.13 7.38 -5.71
N GLU A 121 -13.82 6.82 -4.55
CA GLU A 121 -12.53 7.03 -3.89
C GLU A 121 -11.43 6.17 -4.53
N ILE A 122 -11.80 5.01 -5.07
CA ILE A 122 -10.90 4.06 -5.70
C ILE A 122 -10.51 4.47 -7.11
N ASP A 123 -11.45 4.92 -7.94
CA ASP A 123 -11.20 5.38 -9.31
C ASP A 123 -10.12 6.47 -9.40
N LYS A 124 -9.86 7.16 -8.29
CA LYS A 124 -8.85 8.22 -8.23
C LYS A 124 -7.43 7.73 -7.99
N ASN A 125 -7.25 6.56 -7.36
CA ASN A 125 -5.96 6.21 -6.77
C ASN A 125 -5.55 4.74 -6.91
N LEU A 126 -6.37 3.85 -7.48
CA LEU A 126 -6.07 2.43 -7.53
C LEU A 126 -6.01 1.89 -8.96
N PRO A 127 -4.87 1.34 -9.37
CA PRO A 127 -4.76 0.70 -10.67
C PRO A 127 -5.52 -0.63 -10.72
N ASN A 128 -6.17 -0.89 -11.87
CA ASN A 128 -6.85 -2.14 -12.18
C ASN A 128 -7.83 -2.61 -11.10
N PRO A 129 -8.84 -1.82 -10.73
CA PRO A 129 -9.84 -2.24 -9.74
C PRO A 129 -10.66 -3.41 -10.29
N VAL A 130 -10.79 -4.45 -9.50
CA VAL A 130 -11.60 -5.63 -9.76
C VAL A 130 -12.65 -5.72 -8.68
N ARG A 131 -13.92 -5.66 -9.03
CA ARG A 131 -15.01 -5.94 -8.08
C ARG A 131 -15.01 -7.41 -7.72
N ALA A 132 -15.04 -7.70 -6.45
CA ALA A 132 -15.11 -9.05 -5.93
C ALA A 132 -16.24 -9.13 -4.89
N TYR A 133 -17.14 -10.08 -5.06
CA TYR A 133 -18.23 -10.34 -4.12
C TYR A 133 -17.85 -11.39 -3.08
N GLU A 134 -16.69 -12.00 -3.26
CA GLU A 134 -16.13 -13.00 -2.36
C GLU A 134 -14.64 -12.76 -2.20
N VAL A 135 -14.07 -13.23 -1.09
CA VAL A 135 -12.63 -13.20 -0.86
C VAL A 135 -11.91 -13.91 -2.01
N PRO A 136 -10.86 -13.31 -2.60
CA PRO A 136 -10.09 -13.93 -3.68
C PRO A 136 -9.60 -15.32 -3.31
N SER A 137 -9.38 -16.16 -4.34
CA SER A 137 -8.97 -17.56 -4.14
C SER A 137 -7.66 -17.67 -3.34
N PRO A 138 -7.41 -18.83 -2.67
CA PRO A 138 -6.17 -19.04 -1.91
C PRO A 138 -4.87 -18.90 -2.71
N GLU A 139 -4.93 -19.03 -4.04
CA GLU A 139 -3.78 -18.83 -4.93
C GLU A 139 -3.45 -17.35 -5.16
N THR A 140 -4.36 -16.44 -4.82
CA THR A 140 -4.14 -15.01 -4.95
C THR A 140 -3.22 -14.51 -3.83
N CYS A 141 -2.04 -14.04 -4.20
CA CYS A 141 -1.04 -13.53 -3.24
C CYS A 141 -1.43 -12.11 -2.79
N ILE A 142 -2.24 -11.98 -1.76
CA ILE A 142 -2.59 -10.67 -1.17
C ILE A 142 -1.40 -10.15 -0.37
N ILE A 143 -0.86 -9.01 -0.76
CA ILE A 143 0.32 -8.35 -0.17
C ILE A 143 -0.02 -7.13 0.68
N LYS A 144 -1.20 -6.55 0.48
CA LYS A 144 -1.70 -5.41 1.25
C LYS A 144 -3.20 -5.51 1.41
N ALA A 145 -3.70 -5.04 2.55
CA ALA A 145 -5.11 -4.79 2.78
C ALA A 145 -5.30 -3.36 3.29
N SER A 146 -6.38 -2.70 2.88
CA SER A 146 -6.78 -1.40 3.41
C SER A 146 -8.29 -1.37 3.59
N VAL A 147 -8.74 -0.74 4.67
CA VAL A 147 -10.16 -0.57 4.99
C VAL A 147 -10.53 0.89 4.75
N TYR A 148 -11.49 1.13 3.88
CA TYR A 148 -12.08 2.44 3.67
C TYR A 148 -13.19 2.68 4.69
N VAL A 149 -13.23 3.90 5.28
CA VAL A 149 -14.22 4.31 6.28
C VAL A 149 -15.07 5.42 5.69
N SER A 150 -16.32 5.10 5.33
CA SER A 150 -17.17 5.97 4.53
C SER A 150 -17.66 7.21 5.28
N ASP A 151 -17.86 7.12 6.60
CA ASP A 151 -18.38 8.19 7.46
C ASP A 151 -17.28 9.06 8.12
N GLY A 152 -16.00 8.74 7.90
CA GLY A 152 -14.85 9.48 8.43
C GLY A 152 -14.47 9.15 9.88
N THR A 153 -15.06 8.15 10.52
CA THR A 153 -14.75 7.71 11.90
C THR A 153 -13.51 6.80 11.95
N VAL A 154 -12.46 7.13 11.20
CA VAL A 154 -11.26 6.29 11.00
C VAL A 154 -10.62 5.85 12.32
N MET A 155 -10.47 6.75 13.29
CA MET A 155 -9.85 6.42 14.58
C MET A 155 -10.70 5.44 15.38
N ASP A 156 -12.02 5.66 15.45
CA ASP A 156 -12.93 4.81 16.21
C ASP A 156 -13.00 3.40 15.60
N MET A 157 -13.05 3.32 14.26
CA MET A 157 -13.05 2.06 13.53
C MET A 157 -11.71 1.32 13.64
N SER A 158 -10.60 2.03 13.61
CA SER A 158 -9.27 1.43 13.87
C SER A 158 -9.20 0.80 15.25
N TYR A 159 -9.71 1.49 16.29
CA TYR A 159 -9.79 0.91 17.64
C TYR A 159 -10.76 -0.28 17.73
N ALA A 160 -11.90 -0.21 17.05
CA ALA A 160 -12.85 -1.32 17.01
C ALA A 160 -12.25 -2.58 16.37
N LEU A 161 -11.60 -2.44 15.22
CA LEU A 161 -10.91 -3.53 14.54
C LEU A 161 -9.73 -4.08 15.35
N THR A 162 -8.95 -3.19 16.00
CA THR A 162 -7.84 -3.59 16.89
C THR A 162 -8.37 -4.41 18.08
N ARG A 163 -9.50 -4.06 18.64
CA ARG A 163 -10.12 -4.83 19.74
C ARG A 163 -10.59 -6.20 19.28
N GLU A 164 -11.05 -6.32 18.04
CA GLU A 164 -11.57 -7.57 17.49
C GLU A 164 -10.46 -8.51 17.00
N LEU A 165 -9.42 -7.97 16.35
CA LEU A 165 -8.38 -8.74 15.64
C LEU A 165 -6.94 -8.37 16.01
N GLY A 166 -6.72 -7.50 17.00
CA GLY A 166 -5.41 -6.90 17.26
C GLY A 166 -4.30 -7.83 17.75
N GLU A 167 -4.62 -9.11 18.02
CA GLU A 167 -3.59 -10.10 18.30
C GLU A 167 -2.82 -10.53 17.03
N ASP A 168 -3.47 -10.46 15.86
CA ASP A 168 -2.92 -10.94 14.58
C ASP A 168 -2.73 -9.84 13.54
N PHE A 169 -3.34 -8.67 13.76
CA PHE A 169 -3.33 -7.56 12.79
C PHE A 169 -2.98 -6.24 13.47
N VAL A 170 -2.29 -5.39 12.71
CA VAL A 170 -2.07 -3.99 13.07
C VAL A 170 -2.94 -3.12 12.18
N PHE A 171 -3.72 -2.23 12.78
CA PHE A 171 -4.62 -1.31 12.09
C PHE A 171 -4.10 0.11 12.22
N ALA A 172 -3.49 0.64 11.16
CA ALA A 172 -2.88 1.96 11.15
C ALA A 172 -3.76 2.96 10.38
N PRO A 173 -4.31 4.00 11.04
CA PRO A 173 -4.99 5.08 10.33
C PRO A 173 -4.08 5.71 9.26
N SER A 174 -4.59 5.80 8.04
CA SER A 174 -3.89 6.33 6.87
C SER A 174 -4.74 7.44 6.23
N GLY A 175 -4.36 8.69 6.47
CA GLY A 175 -5.14 9.83 6.03
C GLY A 175 -6.49 9.96 6.75
N ARG A 176 -7.52 10.44 6.02
CA ARG A 176 -8.82 10.79 6.61
C ARG A 176 -9.89 9.72 6.48
N LYS A 177 -9.66 8.71 5.66
CA LYS A 177 -10.70 7.75 5.26
C LYS A 177 -10.20 6.31 5.19
N TRP A 178 -8.93 6.05 5.46
CA TRP A 178 -8.33 4.74 5.28
C TRP A 178 -7.69 4.22 6.55
N ILE A 179 -7.70 2.91 6.70
CA ILE A 179 -6.95 2.16 7.70
C ILE A 179 -6.12 1.13 6.92
N ASP A 180 -4.80 1.22 6.99
CA ASP A 180 -3.90 0.19 6.46
C ASP A 180 -3.79 -0.96 7.47
N VAL A 181 -3.70 -2.17 6.94
CA VAL A 181 -3.68 -3.42 7.73
C VAL A 181 -2.39 -4.16 7.47
#